data_216002c80dcf1da3f1036078d4eec468
#
_entry.id   216002c80dcf1da3f1036078d4eec468
#
_cell.length_a   1.000
_cell.length_b   1.000
_cell.length_c   1.000
_cell.angle_alpha   90.00
_cell.angle_beta   90.00
_cell.angle_gamma   90.00
#
_symmetry.space_group_name_H-M   'P 1'
#
loop_
_entity.id
_entity.type
_entity.pdbx_description
1 polymer ?
#
loop_
_entity_poly.entity_id
_entity_poly.type
_entity_poly.pdbx_seq_one_letter_code
_entity_poly.pdbx_strand_id
1 'polypeptide(L)'
;MKQRAEEGRKREARLMLVSLIDTFVILVVFLFQNFSAEGDIMSIAPDLTLPEARVENKPTQSVIVAVTNKSIVVEGRKVADADEALKDPDLIINGLYEEMVRIADLKRAIAELDQEKEFRGEVIIQGDKMITFELLKRVMYTCGRAEYGEISLAVLKNR
;
A
#
# COMPACT_ATOMS: atom_id res chain seq x y z
N MET A 1 28.02 -51.97 -27.52
CA MET A 1 27.07 -52.00 -26.37
C MET A 1 27.14 -50.70 -25.52
N LYS A 2 28.26 -50.04 -25.36
CA LYS A 2 28.38 -48.79 -24.52
C LYS A 2 27.58 -47.60 -25.05
N GLN A 3 27.49 -47.39 -26.37
CA GLN A 3 26.78 -46.21 -26.94
C GLN A 3 25.26 -46.23 -26.71
N ARG A 4 24.61 -47.40 -26.74
CA ARG A 4 23.14 -47.49 -26.44
C ARG A 4 22.78 -47.17 -24.98
N ALA A 5 23.69 -47.43 -24.02
CA ALA A 5 23.49 -47.13 -22.63
C ALA A 5 23.62 -45.61 -22.35
N GLU A 6 24.50 -44.92 -23.07
CA GLU A 6 24.67 -43.48 -22.96
C GLU A 6 23.51 -42.68 -23.54
N GLU A 7 22.94 -43.16 -24.64
CA GLU A 7 21.74 -42.54 -25.25
C GLU A 7 20.50 -42.73 -24.36
N GLY A 8 20.36 -43.84 -23.67
CA GLY A 8 19.29 -44.08 -22.70
C GLY A 8 19.38 -43.08 -21.52
N ARG A 9 20.56 -42.93 -20.92
CA ARG A 9 20.79 -41.97 -19.83
C ARG A 9 20.55 -40.53 -20.24
N LYS A 10 20.91 -40.12 -21.44
CA LYS A 10 20.65 -38.78 -21.98
C LYS A 10 19.15 -38.53 -22.20
N ARG A 11 18.39 -39.55 -22.63
CA ARG A 11 16.93 -39.45 -22.78
C ARG A 11 16.23 -39.34 -21.43
N GLU A 12 16.62 -40.13 -20.44
CA GLU A 12 16.04 -40.06 -19.09
C GLU A 12 16.36 -38.71 -18.42
N ALA A 13 17.59 -38.22 -18.55
CA ALA A 13 17.97 -36.90 -18.04
C ALA A 13 17.17 -35.76 -18.70
N ARG A 14 16.91 -35.84 -20.02
CA ARG A 14 16.07 -34.86 -20.71
C ARG A 14 14.61 -34.91 -20.24
N LEU A 15 14.05 -36.10 -20.04
CA LEU A 15 12.67 -36.26 -19.53
C LEU A 15 12.53 -35.68 -18.10
N MET A 16 13.52 -35.94 -17.25
CA MET A 16 13.54 -35.34 -15.90
C MET A 16 13.67 -33.80 -15.92
N LEU A 17 14.47 -33.28 -16.83
CA LEU A 17 14.60 -31.83 -16.99
C LEU A 17 13.30 -31.17 -17.48
N VAL A 18 12.59 -31.79 -18.42
CA VAL A 18 11.30 -31.28 -18.91
C VAL A 18 10.26 -31.30 -17.80
N SER A 19 10.19 -32.37 -17.01
CA SER A 19 9.27 -32.47 -15.88
C SER A 19 9.60 -31.46 -14.77
N LEU A 20 10.88 -31.19 -14.52
CA LEU A 20 11.33 -30.18 -13.57
C LEU A 20 10.94 -28.77 -14.01
N ILE A 21 11.11 -28.46 -15.31
CA ILE A 21 10.72 -27.16 -15.87
C ILE A 21 9.23 -26.96 -15.78
N ASP A 22 8.42 -28.01 -16.06
CA ASP A 22 6.95 -27.93 -15.97
C ASP A 22 6.49 -27.60 -14.55
N THR A 23 7.03 -28.31 -13.55
CA THR A 23 6.73 -28.03 -12.14
C THR A 23 7.16 -26.61 -11.75
N PHE A 24 8.32 -26.15 -12.24
CA PHE A 24 8.80 -24.81 -11.97
C PHE A 24 7.90 -23.74 -12.59
N VAL A 25 7.45 -23.94 -13.82
CA VAL A 25 6.52 -23.01 -14.49
C VAL A 25 5.20 -22.92 -13.75
N ILE A 26 4.64 -24.06 -13.30
CA ILE A 26 3.41 -24.07 -12.51
C ILE A 26 3.60 -23.28 -11.20
N LEU A 27 4.72 -23.47 -10.50
CA LEU A 27 5.02 -22.72 -9.28
C LEU A 27 5.16 -21.22 -9.54
N VAL A 28 5.83 -20.82 -10.63
CA VAL A 28 5.97 -19.41 -11.01
C VAL A 28 4.62 -18.78 -11.34
N VAL A 29 3.79 -19.46 -12.11
CA VAL A 29 2.43 -18.99 -12.45
C VAL A 29 1.57 -18.88 -11.18
N PHE A 30 1.66 -19.85 -10.28
CA PHE A 30 0.96 -19.81 -9.00
C PHE A 30 1.42 -18.63 -8.11
N LEU A 31 2.73 -18.41 -8.03
CA LEU A 31 3.30 -17.23 -7.34
C LEU A 31 2.81 -15.93 -7.99
N PHE A 32 2.78 -15.87 -9.32
CA PHE A 32 2.31 -14.68 -10.03
C PHE A 32 0.83 -14.40 -9.77
N GLN A 33 -0.02 -15.44 -9.72
CA GLN A 33 -1.43 -15.28 -9.38
C GLN A 33 -1.64 -14.82 -7.93
N ASN A 34 -0.88 -15.36 -6.98
CA ASN A 34 -0.97 -14.95 -5.58
C ASN A 34 -0.39 -13.56 -5.35
N PHE A 35 0.66 -13.17 -6.07
CA PHE A 35 1.24 -11.82 -5.99
C PHE A 35 0.31 -10.76 -6.59
N SER A 36 -0.53 -11.14 -7.54
CA SER A 36 -1.53 -10.25 -8.15
C SER A 36 -2.78 -10.07 -7.29
N ALA A 37 -2.98 -10.91 -6.27
CA ALA A 37 -4.18 -10.87 -5.42
C ALA A 37 -4.10 -9.87 -4.26
N GLU A 38 -2.91 -9.31 -3.97
CA GLU A 38 -2.72 -8.29 -2.94
C GLU A 38 -2.61 -6.84 -3.48
N GLY A 39 -2.71 -6.68 -4.79
CA GLY A 39 -3.03 -5.38 -5.36
C GLY A 39 -4.52 -5.18 -5.30
N ASP A 40 -5.01 -4.47 -4.32
CA ASP A 40 -6.41 -4.04 -4.18
C ASP A 40 -6.80 -3.25 -5.44
N ILE A 41 -7.20 -3.99 -6.49
CA ILE A 41 -7.88 -3.39 -7.63
C ILE A 41 -9.24 -3.03 -7.08
N MET A 42 -9.43 -1.74 -6.75
CA MET A 42 -10.76 -1.15 -6.64
C MET A 42 -11.58 -1.69 -7.80
N SER A 43 -12.49 -2.61 -7.53
CA SER A 43 -13.45 -3.08 -8.53
C SER A 43 -14.36 -1.88 -8.85
N ILE A 44 -13.97 -1.18 -9.90
CA ILE A 44 -14.80 -0.14 -10.53
C ILE A 44 -16.05 -0.86 -11.01
N ALA A 45 -17.20 -0.49 -10.46
CA ALA A 45 -18.48 -0.98 -10.93
C ALA A 45 -18.62 -0.71 -12.43
N PRO A 46 -19.13 -1.66 -13.25
CA PRO A 46 -19.12 -1.58 -14.72
C PRO A 46 -20.01 -0.47 -15.32
N ASP A 47 -20.64 0.37 -14.51
CA ASP A 47 -21.61 1.37 -14.95
C ASP A 47 -21.20 2.83 -14.62
N LEU A 48 -19.94 3.06 -14.29
CA LEU A 48 -19.42 4.41 -14.07
C LEU A 48 -18.72 4.91 -15.34
N THR A 49 -19.44 5.70 -16.16
CA THR A 49 -18.82 6.55 -17.15
C THR A 49 -18.01 7.63 -16.43
N LEU A 50 -16.70 7.38 -16.31
CA LEU A 50 -15.77 8.39 -15.81
C LEU A 50 -15.77 9.59 -16.75
N PRO A 51 -16.02 10.82 -16.28
CA PRO A 51 -15.67 12.00 -17.05
C PRO A 51 -14.15 11.96 -17.28
N GLU A 52 -13.70 12.23 -18.49
CA GLU A 52 -12.29 12.38 -18.83
C GLU A 52 -11.70 13.60 -18.11
N ALA A 53 -11.46 13.46 -16.82
CA ALA A 53 -10.53 14.33 -16.14
C ALA A 53 -9.13 13.85 -16.52
N ARG A 54 -8.48 14.52 -17.43
CA ARG A 54 -7.04 14.42 -17.66
C ARG A 54 -6.34 14.90 -16.40
N VAL A 55 -6.22 14.03 -15.43
CA VAL A 55 -5.29 14.23 -14.32
C VAL A 55 -3.95 13.69 -14.79
N GLU A 56 -3.13 14.56 -15.34
CA GLU A 56 -1.68 14.33 -15.54
C GLU A 56 -0.97 14.28 -14.18
N ASN A 57 -1.45 13.47 -13.27
CA ASN A 57 -0.72 13.23 -12.04
C ASN A 57 -0.02 11.89 -12.18
N LYS A 58 1.31 11.95 -12.37
CA LYS A 58 2.21 10.84 -12.06
C LYS A 58 1.75 10.28 -10.71
N PRO A 59 1.73 8.96 -10.51
CA PRO A 59 1.34 8.38 -9.22
C PRO A 59 2.27 8.89 -8.14
N THR A 60 1.88 9.96 -7.50
CA THR A 60 2.51 10.50 -6.30
C THR A 60 2.19 9.49 -5.21
N GLN A 61 3.22 8.99 -4.54
CA GLN A 61 3.06 8.04 -3.43
C GLN A 61 2.49 8.79 -2.23
N SER A 62 1.18 9.00 -2.24
CA SER A 62 0.46 9.58 -1.10
C SER A 62 0.54 8.64 0.09
N VAL A 63 0.72 9.17 1.29
CA VAL A 63 0.71 8.36 2.53
C VAL A 63 -0.73 8.01 2.87
N ILE A 64 -0.98 6.75 3.21
CA ILE A 64 -2.32 6.28 3.57
C ILE A 64 -2.44 6.21 5.09
N VAL A 65 -3.41 6.94 5.63
CA VAL A 65 -3.79 6.91 7.05
C VAL A 65 -5.20 6.33 7.17
N ALA A 66 -5.30 5.10 7.63
CA ALA A 66 -6.58 4.45 7.89
C ALA A 66 -7.04 4.73 9.32
N VAL A 67 -8.26 5.22 9.46
CA VAL A 67 -8.87 5.60 10.75
C VAL A 67 -10.10 4.76 10.98
N THR A 68 -10.09 4.00 12.07
CA THR A 68 -11.23 3.21 12.54
C THR A 68 -11.67 3.69 13.93
N ASN A 69 -12.82 3.20 14.43
CA ASN A 69 -13.25 3.49 15.81
C ASN A 69 -12.29 2.94 16.87
N LYS A 70 -11.38 2.05 16.53
CA LYS A 70 -10.49 1.38 17.51
C LYS A 70 -9.05 1.83 17.38
N SER A 71 -8.58 2.13 16.17
CA SER A 71 -7.17 2.38 15.93
C SER A 71 -6.94 3.29 14.75
N ILE A 72 -5.77 3.93 14.76
CA ILE A 72 -5.21 4.71 13.66
C ILE A 72 -4.01 3.95 13.12
N VAL A 73 -3.99 3.74 11.83
CA VAL A 73 -2.99 2.92 11.11
C VAL A 73 -2.39 3.76 9.99
N VAL A 74 -1.07 3.81 9.91
CA VAL A 74 -0.33 4.49 8.83
C VAL A 74 0.47 3.45 8.05
N GLU A 75 0.26 3.37 6.75
CA GLU A 75 0.96 2.39 5.87
C GLU A 75 0.92 0.95 6.43
N GLY A 76 -0.24 0.54 7.00
CA GLY A 76 -0.41 -0.77 7.59
C GLY A 76 0.13 -0.94 9.02
N ARG A 77 0.80 0.07 9.59
CA ARG A 77 1.30 0.06 10.96
C ARG A 77 0.35 0.78 11.92
N LYS A 78 -0.11 0.12 12.98
CA LYS A 78 -0.88 0.77 14.04
C LYS A 78 0.00 1.77 14.80
N VAL A 79 -0.43 3.03 14.86
CA VAL A 79 0.32 4.15 15.49
C VAL A 79 -0.36 4.70 16.74
N ALA A 80 -1.69 4.55 16.86
CA ALA A 80 -2.41 5.00 18.05
C ALA A 80 -3.73 4.24 18.21
N ASP A 81 -4.25 4.23 19.43
CA ASP A 81 -5.62 3.82 19.74
C ASP A 81 -6.59 5.00 19.64
N ALA A 82 -7.73 4.81 19.00
CA ALA A 82 -8.71 5.87 18.80
C ALA A 82 -9.27 6.41 20.11
N ASP A 83 -9.53 5.53 21.09
CA ASP A 83 -10.04 5.91 22.41
C ASP A 83 -9.04 6.72 23.22
N GLU A 84 -7.75 6.39 23.13
CA GLU A 84 -6.68 7.14 23.78
C GLU A 84 -6.52 8.52 23.13
N ALA A 85 -6.54 8.56 21.80
CA ALA A 85 -6.44 9.79 21.04
C ALA A 85 -7.60 10.76 21.34
N LEU A 86 -8.80 10.28 21.69
CA LEU A 86 -9.93 11.11 22.04
C LEU A 86 -9.88 11.63 23.50
N LYS A 87 -9.22 10.89 24.40
CA LYS A 87 -9.09 11.25 25.83
C LYS A 87 -7.95 12.25 26.08
N ASP A 88 -6.98 12.31 25.19
CA ASP A 88 -5.87 13.24 25.32
C ASP A 88 -6.37 14.69 25.21
N PRO A 89 -6.01 15.58 26.14
CA PRO A 89 -6.36 17.00 26.05
C PRO A 89 -5.72 17.69 24.83
N ASP A 90 -4.59 17.16 24.35
CA ASP A 90 -3.92 17.68 23.17
C ASP A 90 -4.62 17.27 21.88
N LEU A 91 -4.66 18.19 20.90
CA LEU A 91 -5.19 17.90 19.56
C LEU A 91 -4.25 17.05 18.72
N ILE A 92 -2.97 17.00 19.11
CA ILE A 92 -1.94 16.24 18.40
C ILE A 92 -1.92 14.81 18.92
N ILE A 93 -2.03 13.86 18.01
CA ILE A 93 -1.87 12.43 18.29
C ILE A 93 -0.38 12.10 18.14
N ASN A 94 0.35 12.00 19.25
CA ASN A 94 1.81 11.88 19.25
C ASN A 94 2.32 10.71 18.39
N GLY A 95 1.76 9.51 18.54
CA GLY A 95 2.17 8.35 17.74
C GLY A 95 1.95 8.54 16.22
N LEU A 96 0.86 9.21 15.83
CA LEU A 96 0.61 9.57 14.45
C LEU A 96 1.62 10.62 13.95
N TYR A 97 1.87 11.66 14.75
CA TYR A 97 2.79 12.74 14.41
C TYR A 97 4.22 12.20 14.16
N GLU A 98 4.74 11.42 15.09
CA GLU A 98 6.08 10.84 14.99
C GLU A 98 6.24 9.97 13.74
N GLU A 99 5.26 9.12 13.44
CA GLU A 99 5.31 8.27 12.25
C GLU A 99 5.20 9.08 10.95
N MET A 100 4.35 10.10 10.90
CA MET A 100 4.21 10.97 9.73
C MET A 100 5.50 11.77 9.47
N VAL A 101 6.14 12.31 10.50
CA VAL A 101 7.44 13.00 10.38
C VAL A 101 8.51 12.04 9.89
N ARG A 102 8.59 10.83 10.45
CA ARG A 102 9.54 9.79 10.02
C ARG A 102 9.38 9.46 8.54
N ILE A 103 8.14 9.32 8.06
CA ILE A 103 7.86 9.05 6.63
C ILE A 103 8.23 10.26 5.77
N ALA A 104 7.96 11.48 6.22
CA ALA A 104 8.33 12.70 5.50
C ALA A 104 9.85 12.80 5.31
N ASP A 105 10.62 12.56 6.38
CA ASP A 105 12.08 12.58 6.32
C ASP A 105 12.64 11.51 5.40
N LEU A 106 12.08 10.29 5.44
CA LEU A 106 12.46 9.23 4.52
C LEU A 106 12.17 9.59 3.06
N LYS A 107 11.00 10.16 2.78
CA LYS A 107 10.63 10.58 1.42
C LYS A 107 11.50 11.73 0.92
N ARG A 108 11.87 12.67 1.77
CA ARG A 108 12.82 13.76 1.43
C ARG A 108 14.20 13.19 1.10
N ALA A 109 14.72 12.27 1.91
CA ALA A 109 16.01 11.63 1.64
C ALA A 109 16.01 10.87 0.30
N ILE A 110 14.89 10.24 -0.06
CA ILE A 110 14.73 9.58 -1.37
C ILE A 110 14.67 10.63 -2.50
N ALA A 111 13.97 11.74 -2.29
CA ALA A 111 13.85 12.83 -3.28
C ALA A 111 15.20 13.50 -3.58
N GLU A 112 16.09 13.59 -2.60
CA GLU A 112 17.47 14.08 -2.79
C GLU A 112 18.29 13.16 -3.72
N LEU A 113 17.99 11.87 -3.74
CA LEU A 113 18.66 10.88 -4.59
C LEU A 113 18.05 10.80 -6.00
N ASP A 114 16.78 11.17 -6.15
CA ASP A 114 16.03 11.07 -7.38
C ASP A 114 15.28 12.39 -7.65
N GLN A 115 15.87 13.26 -8.47
CA GLN A 115 15.35 14.61 -8.77
C GLN A 115 13.94 14.64 -9.40
N GLU A 116 13.39 13.49 -9.78
CA GLU A 116 12.02 13.38 -10.29
C GLU A 116 10.95 13.23 -9.20
N LYS A 117 11.33 13.00 -7.93
CA LYS A 117 10.41 12.72 -6.82
C LYS A 117 10.46 13.79 -5.75
N GLU A 118 9.72 14.86 -5.95
CA GLU A 118 9.56 15.91 -4.94
C GLU A 118 8.55 15.47 -3.86
N PHE A 119 8.89 15.67 -2.58
CA PHE A 119 7.94 15.44 -1.49
C PHE A 119 6.87 16.54 -1.48
N ARG A 120 5.63 16.20 -1.80
CA ARG A 120 4.52 17.16 -1.89
C ARG A 120 3.65 17.24 -0.65
N GLY A 121 3.88 16.40 0.35
CA GLY A 121 3.07 16.38 1.57
C GLY A 121 1.62 15.94 1.32
N GLU A 122 1.42 14.98 0.42
CA GLU A 122 0.11 14.40 0.14
C GLU A 122 -0.22 13.24 1.09
N VAL A 123 -1.44 13.25 1.65
CA VAL A 123 -1.94 12.18 2.52
C VAL A 123 -3.39 11.84 2.17
N ILE A 124 -3.70 10.56 2.14
CA ILE A 124 -5.06 10.04 1.96
C ILE A 124 -5.53 9.50 3.30
N ILE A 125 -6.53 10.13 3.89
CA ILE A 125 -7.17 9.65 5.11
C ILE A 125 -8.36 8.78 4.72
N GLN A 126 -8.27 7.48 5.03
CA GLN A 126 -9.34 6.52 4.83
C GLN A 126 -10.10 6.35 6.14
N GLY A 127 -11.31 6.89 6.21
CA GLY A 127 -12.17 6.80 7.38
C GLY A 127 -13.21 5.70 7.25
N ASP A 128 -13.42 4.93 8.32
CA ASP A 128 -14.61 4.08 8.44
C ASP A 128 -15.85 4.98 8.60
N LYS A 129 -17.00 4.52 8.11
CA LYS A 129 -18.29 5.22 8.16
C LYS A 129 -18.74 5.60 9.59
N MET A 130 -18.22 4.91 10.61
CA MET A 130 -18.59 5.06 12.01
C MET A 130 -17.63 5.92 12.83
N ILE A 131 -16.62 6.52 12.20
CA ILE A 131 -15.68 7.38 12.94
C ILE A 131 -16.34 8.69 13.37
N THR A 132 -15.97 9.18 14.55
CA THR A 132 -16.44 10.48 15.04
C THR A 132 -15.75 11.62 14.32
N PHE A 133 -16.46 12.70 14.08
CA PHE A 133 -15.88 13.91 13.49
C PHE A 133 -14.72 14.47 14.33
N GLU A 134 -14.79 14.32 15.63
CA GLU A 134 -13.72 14.77 16.54
C GLU A 134 -12.41 14.02 16.29
N LEU A 135 -12.46 12.69 16.12
CA LEU A 135 -11.29 11.89 15.80
C LEU A 135 -10.71 12.28 14.44
N LEU A 136 -11.57 12.43 13.43
CA LEU A 136 -11.14 12.86 12.10
C LEU A 136 -10.47 14.23 12.15
N LYS A 137 -11.03 15.19 12.87
CA LYS A 137 -10.44 16.53 13.06
C LYS A 137 -9.03 16.46 13.68
N ARG A 138 -8.84 15.63 14.70
CA ARG A 138 -7.53 15.44 15.35
C ARG A 138 -6.51 14.83 14.41
N VAL A 139 -6.91 13.81 13.62
CA VAL A 139 -6.05 13.19 12.61
C VAL A 139 -5.64 14.22 11.56
N MET A 140 -6.58 14.97 10.99
CA MET A 140 -6.28 16.01 10.00
C MET A 140 -5.35 17.09 10.57
N TYR A 141 -5.60 17.54 11.80
CA TYR A 141 -4.77 18.51 12.47
C TYR A 141 -3.34 18.00 12.66
N THR A 142 -3.19 16.75 13.10
CA THR A 142 -1.89 16.11 13.29
C THR A 142 -1.12 15.95 11.97
N CYS A 143 -1.79 15.53 10.90
CA CYS A 143 -1.19 15.44 9.57
C CYS A 143 -0.72 16.82 9.07
N GLY A 144 -1.53 17.86 9.23
CA GLY A 144 -1.15 19.22 8.86
C GLY A 144 0.05 19.73 9.65
N ARG A 145 0.18 19.39 10.94
CA ARG A 145 1.35 19.72 11.77
C ARG A 145 2.62 18.94 11.36
N ALA A 146 2.47 17.77 10.75
CA ALA A 146 3.56 16.96 10.21
C ALA A 146 3.91 17.32 8.75
N GLU A 147 3.54 18.51 8.29
CA GLU A 147 3.84 19.07 6.95
C GLU A 147 3.09 18.38 5.79
N TYR A 148 2.00 17.69 6.07
CA TYR A 148 1.11 17.16 5.04
C TYR A 148 -0.01 18.16 4.76
N GLY A 149 0.20 19.01 3.74
CA GLY A 149 -0.73 20.09 3.38
C GLY A 149 -1.86 19.66 2.43
N GLU A 150 -1.65 18.62 1.64
CA GLU A 150 -2.65 18.08 0.70
C GLU A 150 -3.33 16.87 1.31
N ILE A 151 -4.53 17.07 1.88
CA ILE A 151 -5.29 16.03 2.56
C ILE A 151 -6.49 15.62 1.70
N SER A 152 -6.53 14.36 1.30
CA SER A 152 -7.67 13.73 0.63
C SER A 152 -8.42 12.81 1.60
N LEU A 153 -9.75 12.89 1.58
CA LEU A 153 -10.59 12.03 2.42
C LEU A 153 -11.26 10.95 1.56
N ALA A 154 -11.10 9.71 1.97
CA ALA A 154 -11.80 8.56 1.40
C ALA A 154 -12.64 7.86 2.47
N VAL A 155 -13.91 7.61 2.20
CA VAL A 155 -14.80 6.89 3.12
C VAL A 155 -14.91 5.44 2.65
N LEU A 156 -14.49 4.51 3.48
CA LEU A 156 -14.65 3.09 3.23
C LEU A 156 -16.10 2.68 3.52
N LYS A 157 -16.81 2.28 2.48
CA LYS A 157 -18.14 1.70 2.60
C LYS A 157 -17.99 0.20 2.82
N ASN A 158 -18.01 -0.26 4.07
CA ASN A 158 -18.12 -1.69 4.34
C ASN A 158 -19.43 -2.23 3.75
N ARG A 159 -19.29 -3.25 2.92
CA ARG A 159 -20.41 -4.06 2.43
C ARG A 159 -20.86 -5.04 3.51
#